data_eb22be55615af0f18f61320315fc3bc4
#
_entry.id   eb22be55615af0f18f61320315fc3bc4
#
_cell.length_a   1.000
_cell.length_b   1.000
_cell.length_c   1.000
_cell.angle_alpha   90.00
_cell.angle_beta   90.00
_cell.angle_gamma   90.00
#
_symmetry.space_group_name_H-M   'P 1'
#
loop_
_entity.id
_entity.type
_entity.pdbx_description
1 polymer ?
#
loop_
_entity_poly.entity_id
_entity_poly.type
_entity_poly.pdbx_seq_one_letter_code
_entity_poly.pdbx_strand_id
1 'polypeptide(L)'
;MTTSIGKVSKSFFVKLLVGIIILPFVFWGMGDVFRGGNQNVIATIDSKKISTQEFMNYFQRLNLNEEQIKNLPKTDLMEKILAEYIGRKVMALEIEQSGITVNDNSLRDIIKSDKLFFKNNKFSRTEYEKFLLESNVTAPTFEKNIVEQESRRQLLRYLAGGIQVKDILVENAFKRVKETNTIRYHAVKNI
;
A
#
# COMPACT_ATOMS: atom_id res chain seq x y z
N MET A 1 -13.21 16.77 72.92
CA MET A 1 -13.97 15.94 71.95
C MET A 1 -14.32 16.77 70.72
N THR A 2 -13.42 16.98 69.87
CA THR A 2 -13.71 17.64 68.60
C THR A 2 -12.67 17.14 67.62
N THR A 3 -13.08 16.68 66.46
CA THR A 3 -12.23 16.53 65.24
C THR A 3 -12.19 15.16 64.56
N SER A 4 -13.31 14.46 64.55
CA SER A 4 -13.38 13.31 63.64
C SER A 4 -14.21 13.60 62.37
N ILE A 5 -15.10 14.58 62.42
CA ILE A 5 -16.01 14.90 61.30
C ILE A 5 -15.29 15.68 60.17
N GLY A 6 -14.27 16.47 60.51
CA GLY A 6 -13.55 17.27 59.50
C GLY A 6 -12.62 16.50 58.54
N LYS A 7 -12.15 15.32 58.93
CA LYS A 7 -11.29 14.51 58.08
C LYS A 7 -12.09 13.67 57.06
N VAL A 8 -13.27 13.22 57.44
CA VAL A 8 -14.16 12.44 56.57
C VAL A 8 -14.77 13.35 55.50
N SER A 9 -15.16 14.58 55.88
CA SER A 9 -15.72 15.53 54.92
C SER A 9 -14.72 15.98 53.84
N LYS A 10 -13.46 16.23 54.23
CA LYS A 10 -12.41 16.59 53.27
C LYS A 10 -12.13 15.43 52.26
N SER A 11 -12.11 14.20 52.72
CA SER A 11 -11.92 13.05 51.86
C SER A 11 -13.10 12.81 50.90
N PHE A 12 -14.33 13.06 51.36
CA PHE A 12 -15.54 12.96 50.57
C PHE A 12 -15.59 14.04 49.50
N PHE A 13 -15.33 15.30 49.86
CA PHE A 13 -15.27 16.41 48.91
C PHE A 13 -14.18 16.24 47.87
N VAL A 14 -13.02 15.71 48.22
CA VAL A 14 -11.95 15.41 47.27
C VAL A 14 -12.40 14.32 46.30
N LYS A 15 -13.03 13.24 46.75
CA LYS A 15 -13.56 12.18 45.88
C LYS A 15 -14.67 12.69 44.97
N LEU A 16 -15.57 13.55 45.49
CA LEU A 16 -16.62 14.19 44.71
C LEU A 16 -16.03 15.11 43.63
N LEU A 17 -15.04 15.95 44.00
CA LEU A 17 -14.36 16.84 43.08
C LEU A 17 -13.65 16.07 41.97
N VAL A 18 -12.93 15.01 42.31
CA VAL A 18 -12.27 14.14 41.34
C VAL A 18 -13.30 13.47 40.45
N GLY A 19 -14.42 13.01 40.99
CA GLY A 19 -15.52 12.46 40.19
C GLY A 19 -16.11 13.45 39.19
N ILE A 20 -16.33 14.70 39.61
CA ILE A 20 -16.85 15.77 38.74
C ILE A 20 -15.86 16.15 37.65
N ILE A 21 -14.54 16.04 37.91
CA ILE A 21 -13.51 16.28 36.89
C ILE A 21 -13.42 15.10 35.92
N ILE A 22 -13.51 13.86 36.40
CA ILE A 22 -13.38 12.66 35.58
C ILE A 22 -14.65 12.45 34.72
N LEU A 23 -15.84 12.72 35.23
CA LEU A 23 -17.10 12.52 34.51
C LEU A 23 -17.16 13.18 33.12
N PRO A 24 -16.79 14.47 32.95
CA PRO A 24 -16.75 15.09 31.64
C PRO A 24 -15.71 14.43 30.72
N PHE A 25 -14.57 13.98 31.25
CA PHE A 25 -13.56 13.26 30.45
C PHE A 25 -14.05 11.89 29.99
N VAL A 26 -14.83 11.19 30.83
CA VAL A 26 -15.45 9.92 30.45
C VAL A 26 -16.57 10.12 29.43
N PHE A 27 -17.39 11.17 29.59
CA PHE A 27 -18.50 11.43 28.68
C PHE A 27 -18.11 12.22 27.42
N TRP A 28 -17.11 13.11 27.48
CA TRP A 28 -16.71 13.95 26.35
C TRP A 28 -15.35 13.60 25.75
N GLY A 29 -14.42 13.06 26.53
CA GLY A 29 -13.03 12.93 26.13
C GLY A 29 -12.64 11.55 25.60
N MET A 30 -13.36 10.48 25.93
CA MET A 30 -13.00 9.12 25.51
C MET A 30 -13.93 8.52 24.45
N GLY A 31 -15.07 9.13 24.19
CA GLY A 31 -15.99 8.67 23.16
C GLY A 31 -15.41 8.75 21.74
N ASP A 32 -14.65 9.79 21.44
CA ASP A 32 -14.04 9.99 20.11
C ASP A 32 -12.69 9.26 19.95
N VAL A 33 -11.96 9.08 21.05
CA VAL A 33 -10.69 8.30 21.02
C VAL A 33 -10.98 6.80 20.83
N PHE A 34 -12.07 6.28 21.42
CA PHE A 34 -12.48 4.88 21.26
C PHE A 34 -13.46 4.63 20.11
N ARG A 35 -14.13 5.65 19.62
CA ARG A 35 -15.00 5.59 18.43
C ARG A 35 -14.26 5.97 17.17
N GLY A 36 -12.99 5.68 16.97
CA GLY A 36 -12.28 5.79 15.69
C GLY A 36 -12.80 6.93 14.81
N GLY A 37 -12.98 8.13 15.39
CA GLY A 37 -13.48 9.28 14.64
C GLY A 37 -12.59 9.56 13.45
N ASN A 38 -13.14 10.06 12.36
CA ASN A 38 -12.56 10.38 11.05
C ASN A 38 -11.15 11.02 11.02
N GLN A 39 -10.54 11.26 12.18
CA GLN A 39 -9.22 11.89 12.31
C GLN A 39 -8.05 11.01 11.84
N ASN A 40 -8.25 9.70 11.72
CA ASN A 40 -7.21 8.77 11.27
C ASN A 40 -7.47 8.20 9.85
N VAL A 41 -8.36 8.81 9.07
CA VAL A 41 -8.68 8.38 7.70
C VAL A 41 -8.01 9.32 6.72
N ILE A 42 -7.10 8.80 5.91
CA ILE A 42 -6.42 9.56 4.86
C ILE A 42 -7.25 9.61 3.58
N ALA A 43 -7.92 8.51 3.27
CA ALA A 43 -8.73 8.39 2.06
C ALA A 43 -9.89 7.41 2.30
N THR A 44 -10.96 7.58 1.52
CA THR A 44 -12.06 6.62 1.47
C THR A 44 -12.20 6.17 0.02
N ILE A 45 -12.19 4.86 -0.19
CA ILE A 45 -12.38 4.26 -1.51
C ILE A 45 -13.66 3.45 -1.42
N ASP A 46 -14.71 3.92 -2.13
CA ASP A 46 -16.06 3.40 -1.98
C ASP A 46 -16.49 3.43 -0.49
N SER A 47 -16.75 2.29 0.13
CA SER A 47 -17.10 2.16 1.54
C SER A 47 -15.91 1.87 2.47
N LYS A 48 -14.72 1.57 1.91
CA LYS A 48 -13.53 1.21 2.69
C LYS A 48 -12.70 2.45 3.05
N LYS A 49 -12.48 2.65 4.34
CA LYS A 49 -11.66 3.75 4.87
C LYS A 49 -10.21 3.30 4.97
N ILE A 50 -9.30 4.13 4.48
CA ILE A 50 -7.85 3.93 4.60
C ILE A 50 -7.36 4.75 5.79
N SER A 51 -6.78 4.07 6.79
CA SER A 51 -6.29 4.74 7.98
C SER A 51 -4.86 5.28 7.80
N THR A 52 -4.56 6.33 8.56
CA THR A 52 -3.20 6.88 8.66
C THR A 52 -2.20 5.79 9.10
N GLN A 53 -2.61 4.92 10.03
CA GLN A 53 -1.75 3.86 10.54
C GLN A 53 -1.38 2.83 9.45
N GLU A 54 -2.34 2.42 8.61
CA GLU A 54 -2.06 1.51 7.49
C GLU A 54 -1.08 2.13 6.49
N PHE A 55 -1.24 3.41 6.19
CA PHE A 55 -0.32 4.14 5.32
C PHE A 55 1.07 4.26 5.93
N MET A 56 1.17 4.61 7.21
CA MET A 56 2.47 4.68 7.89
C MET A 56 3.19 3.33 7.92
N ASN A 57 2.46 2.24 8.16
CA ASN A 57 3.02 0.89 8.10
C ASN A 57 3.50 0.54 6.68
N TYR A 58 2.79 0.99 5.65
CA TYR A 58 3.24 0.84 4.27
C TYR A 58 4.50 1.65 4.00
N PHE A 59 4.51 2.92 4.39
CA PHE A 59 5.65 3.82 4.22
C PHE A 59 6.93 3.28 4.87
N GLN A 60 6.84 2.78 6.11
CA GLN A 60 7.99 2.18 6.81
C GLN A 60 8.56 0.95 6.09
N ARG A 61 7.71 0.18 5.40
CA ARG A 61 8.16 -1.01 4.64
C ARG A 61 8.86 -0.70 3.32
N LEU A 62 8.75 0.54 2.83
CA LEU A 62 9.41 0.93 1.58
C LEU A 62 10.95 1.01 1.71
N ASN A 63 11.50 1.01 2.94
CA ASN A 63 12.95 1.08 3.20
C ASN A 63 13.66 2.10 2.31
N LEU A 64 13.08 3.30 2.20
CA LEU A 64 13.62 4.37 1.35
C LEU A 64 15.03 4.73 1.82
N ASN A 65 15.97 4.73 0.88
CA ASN A 65 17.33 5.16 1.21
C ASN A 65 17.44 6.69 1.31
N GLU A 66 18.48 7.17 1.98
CA GLU A 66 18.67 8.61 2.22
C GLU A 66 18.79 9.44 0.93
N GLU A 67 19.32 8.88 -0.15
CA GLU A 67 19.43 9.57 -1.44
C GLU A 67 18.07 9.79 -2.09
N GLN A 68 17.17 8.82 -2.00
CA GLN A 68 15.79 8.94 -2.50
C GLN A 68 15.01 10.01 -1.73
N ILE A 69 15.31 10.18 -0.44
CA ILE A 69 14.67 11.19 0.41
C ILE A 69 15.25 12.58 0.17
N LYS A 70 16.56 12.69 -0.11
CA LYS A 70 17.25 13.99 -0.31
C LYS A 70 16.97 14.63 -1.66
N ASN A 71 16.77 13.84 -2.71
CA ASN A 71 16.69 14.32 -4.09
C ASN A 71 15.29 14.80 -4.52
N LEU A 72 14.28 14.63 -3.68
CA LEU A 72 12.90 15.08 -3.96
C LEU A 72 12.42 16.02 -2.84
N PRO A 73 11.65 17.07 -3.16
CA PRO A 73 10.91 17.82 -2.16
C PRO A 73 10.08 16.83 -1.31
N LYS A 74 10.18 16.93 0.01
CA LYS A 74 9.53 15.99 0.93
C LYS A 74 8.01 15.86 0.69
N THR A 75 7.38 16.96 0.28
CA THR A 75 5.95 17.01 -0.05
C THR A 75 5.65 16.15 -1.28
N ASP A 76 6.40 16.32 -2.37
CA ASP A 76 6.18 15.59 -3.63
C ASP A 76 6.42 14.09 -3.48
N LEU A 77 7.42 13.70 -2.67
CA LEU A 77 7.70 12.30 -2.37
C LEU A 77 6.53 11.67 -1.61
N MET A 78 6.02 12.36 -0.59
CA MET A 78 4.91 11.87 0.22
C MET A 78 3.64 11.74 -0.60
N GLU A 79 3.34 12.74 -1.45
CA GLU A 79 2.18 12.69 -2.35
C GLU A 79 2.27 11.54 -3.35
N LYS A 80 3.44 11.31 -3.94
CA LYS A 80 3.66 10.17 -4.85
C LYS A 80 3.46 8.83 -4.17
N ILE A 81 4.02 8.66 -2.97
CA ILE A 81 3.89 7.42 -2.20
C ILE A 81 2.43 7.21 -1.78
N LEU A 82 1.74 8.28 -1.38
CA LEU A 82 0.32 8.21 -1.03
C LEU A 82 -0.53 7.85 -2.26
N ALA A 83 -0.28 8.47 -3.40
CA ALA A 83 -0.98 8.16 -4.64
C ALA A 83 -0.75 6.70 -5.08
N GLU A 84 0.49 6.21 -4.98
CA GLU A 84 0.81 4.81 -5.24
C GLU A 84 0.07 3.86 -4.29
N TYR A 85 0.07 4.18 -2.99
CA TYR A 85 -0.63 3.39 -1.99
C TYR A 85 -2.14 3.31 -2.25
N ILE A 86 -2.76 4.46 -2.54
CA ILE A 86 -4.19 4.53 -2.89
C ILE A 86 -4.44 3.72 -4.18
N GLY A 87 -3.61 3.89 -5.20
CA GLY A 87 -3.73 3.12 -6.45
C GLY A 87 -3.65 1.60 -6.23
N ARG A 88 -2.76 1.14 -5.35
CA ARG A 88 -2.70 -0.28 -4.95
C ARG A 88 -3.97 -0.74 -4.24
N LYS A 89 -4.54 0.08 -3.37
CA LYS A 89 -5.79 -0.24 -2.67
C LYS A 89 -7.00 -0.30 -3.62
N VAL A 90 -7.10 0.65 -4.56
CA VAL A 90 -8.12 0.63 -5.61
C VAL A 90 -8.00 -0.64 -6.44
N MET A 91 -6.79 -0.97 -6.89
CA MET A 91 -6.53 -2.18 -7.65
C MET A 91 -6.93 -3.46 -6.90
N ALA A 92 -6.60 -3.52 -5.60
CA ALA A 92 -6.95 -4.67 -4.76
C ALA A 92 -8.48 -4.82 -4.61
N LEU A 93 -9.21 -3.71 -4.49
CA LEU A 93 -10.66 -3.72 -4.43
C LEU A 93 -11.29 -4.18 -5.75
N GLU A 94 -10.76 -3.71 -6.87
CA GLU A 94 -11.23 -4.10 -8.19
C GLU A 94 -10.98 -5.60 -8.46
N ILE A 95 -9.83 -6.13 -8.05
CA ILE A 95 -9.53 -7.56 -8.10
C ILE A 95 -10.55 -8.36 -7.29
N GLU A 96 -10.85 -7.91 -6.06
CA GLU A 96 -11.83 -8.54 -5.17
C GLU A 96 -13.23 -8.53 -5.79
N GLN A 97 -13.69 -7.38 -6.31
CA GLN A 97 -15.00 -7.21 -6.94
C GLN A 97 -15.14 -7.99 -8.25
N SER A 98 -14.06 -8.06 -9.03
CA SER A 98 -14.03 -8.85 -10.27
C SER A 98 -13.97 -10.36 -10.05
N GLY A 99 -13.85 -10.83 -8.80
CA GLY A 99 -13.75 -12.25 -8.47
C GLY A 99 -12.48 -12.93 -9.00
N ILE A 100 -11.44 -12.16 -9.29
CA ILE A 100 -10.17 -12.68 -9.77
C ILE A 100 -9.45 -13.40 -8.61
N THR A 101 -9.18 -14.69 -8.79
CA THR A 101 -8.50 -15.52 -7.79
C THR A 101 -7.39 -16.34 -8.45
N VAL A 102 -6.28 -16.47 -7.73
CA VAL A 102 -5.18 -17.38 -8.11
C VAL A 102 -5.26 -18.60 -7.20
N ASN A 103 -5.57 -19.76 -7.78
CA ASN A 103 -5.64 -21.00 -7.02
C ASN A 103 -4.23 -21.58 -6.73
N ASP A 104 -4.15 -22.48 -5.76
CA ASP A 104 -2.87 -23.07 -5.31
C ASP A 104 -2.13 -23.82 -6.41
N ASN A 105 -2.82 -24.42 -7.37
CA ASN A 105 -2.17 -25.10 -8.49
C ASN A 105 -1.49 -24.09 -9.41
N SER A 106 -2.19 -23.00 -9.75
CA SER A 106 -1.62 -21.92 -10.56
C SER A 106 -0.44 -21.27 -9.86
N LEU A 107 -0.53 -21.00 -8.55
CA LEU A 107 0.57 -20.47 -7.76
C LEU A 107 1.78 -21.42 -7.81
N ARG A 108 1.56 -22.71 -7.59
CA ARG A 108 2.61 -23.73 -7.66
C ARG A 108 3.28 -23.78 -9.04
N ASP A 109 2.49 -23.69 -10.11
CA ASP A 109 3.00 -23.73 -11.46
C ASP A 109 3.82 -22.49 -11.80
N ILE A 110 3.39 -21.30 -11.33
CA ILE A 110 4.16 -20.05 -11.46
C ILE A 110 5.51 -20.20 -10.78
N ILE A 111 5.54 -20.65 -9.52
CA ILE A 111 6.78 -20.82 -8.75
C ILE A 111 7.68 -21.87 -9.42
N LYS A 112 7.11 -23.00 -9.85
CA LYS A 112 7.88 -24.07 -10.50
C LYS A 112 8.39 -23.73 -11.89
N SER A 113 7.79 -22.78 -12.58
CA SER A 113 8.21 -22.33 -13.90
C SER A 113 9.26 -21.22 -13.87
N ASP A 114 9.48 -20.61 -12.71
CA ASP A 114 10.47 -19.54 -12.56
C ASP A 114 11.88 -20.10 -12.60
N LYS A 115 12.65 -19.62 -13.60
CA LYS A 115 14.03 -20.08 -13.85
C LYS A 115 15.00 -19.76 -12.72
N LEU A 116 14.65 -18.79 -11.85
CA LEU A 116 15.44 -18.47 -10.64
C LEU A 116 15.57 -19.67 -9.69
N PHE A 117 14.61 -20.58 -9.73
CA PHE A 117 14.58 -21.77 -8.84
C PHE A 117 14.98 -23.05 -9.58
N PHE A 118 15.68 -22.91 -10.73
CA PHE A 118 16.10 -24.07 -11.49
C PHE A 118 17.54 -24.50 -11.12
N LYS A 119 17.71 -25.82 -11.04
CA LYS A 119 19.01 -26.48 -11.03
C LYS A 119 18.98 -27.59 -12.07
N ASN A 120 19.96 -27.64 -12.94
CA ASN A 120 20.02 -28.60 -14.02
C ASN A 120 18.75 -28.60 -14.93
N ASN A 121 18.25 -27.40 -15.27
CA ASN A 121 17.05 -27.17 -16.09
C ASN A 121 15.73 -27.72 -15.49
N LYS A 122 15.70 -27.98 -14.18
CA LYS A 122 14.50 -28.40 -13.45
C LYS A 122 14.34 -27.58 -12.19
N PHE A 123 13.08 -27.40 -11.76
CA PHE A 123 12.77 -26.77 -10.47
C PHE A 123 13.50 -27.51 -9.34
N SER A 124 14.16 -26.75 -8.50
CA SER A 124 14.86 -27.21 -7.30
C SER A 124 14.29 -26.52 -6.06
N ARG A 125 13.73 -27.31 -5.17
CA ARG A 125 13.25 -26.82 -3.88
C ARG A 125 14.37 -26.17 -3.06
N THR A 126 15.58 -26.70 -3.15
CA THR A 126 16.75 -26.15 -2.45
C THR A 126 17.09 -24.74 -2.94
N GLU A 127 17.02 -24.48 -4.26
CA GLU A 127 17.25 -23.12 -4.80
C GLU A 127 16.13 -22.16 -4.37
N TYR A 128 14.88 -22.62 -4.32
CA TYR A 128 13.77 -21.83 -3.81
C TYR A 128 13.96 -21.47 -2.32
N GLU A 129 14.28 -22.45 -1.46
CA GLU A 129 14.53 -22.21 -0.04
C GLU A 129 15.74 -21.31 0.19
N LYS A 130 16.82 -21.48 -0.59
CA LYS A 130 17.99 -20.60 -0.56
C LYS A 130 17.62 -19.16 -0.92
N PHE A 131 16.85 -18.94 -1.97
CA PHE A 131 16.36 -17.62 -2.36
C PHE A 131 15.57 -16.95 -1.24
N LEU A 132 14.66 -17.68 -0.58
CA LEU A 132 13.88 -17.15 0.55
C LEU A 132 14.78 -16.71 1.71
N LEU A 133 15.80 -17.51 2.05
CA LEU A 133 16.77 -17.16 3.09
C LEU A 133 17.61 -15.95 2.73
N GLU A 134 18.15 -15.88 1.51
CA GLU A 134 18.96 -14.77 1.03
C GLU A 134 18.17 -13.47 0.94
N SER A 135 16.90 -13.57 0.54
CA SER A 135 15.98 -12.42 0.47
C SER A 135 15.37 -12.03 1.83
N ASN A 136 15.65 -12.79 2.88
CA ASN A 136 15.06 -12.64 4.22
C ASN A 136 13.51 -12.56 4.18
N VAL A 137 12.89 -13.41 3.36
CA VAL A 137 11.44 -13.47 3.15
C VAL A 137 10.93 -14.86 3.49
N THR A 138 9.79 -14.95 4.17
CA THR A 138 9.14 -16.25 4.43
C THR A 138 8.36 -16.73 3.21
N ALA A 139 8.22 -18.06 3.04
CA ALA A 139 7.44 -18.64 1.96
C ALA A 139 6.00 -18.08 1.86
N PRO A 140 5.21 -17.98 2.95
CA PRO A 140 3.88 -17.41 2.87
C PRO A 140 3.86 -15.95 2.39
N THR A 141 4.85 -15.14 2.79
CA THR A 141 4.96 -13.75 2.35
C THR A 141 5.31 -13.66 0.86
N PHE A 142 6.24 -14.50 0.40
CA PHE A 142 6.63 -14.57 -0.99
C PHE A 142 5.48 -15.04 -1.88
N GLU A 143 4.81 -16.11 -1.51
CA GLU A 143 3.67 -16.68 -2.20
C GLU A 143 2.50 -15.67 -2.29
N LYS A 144 2.22 -14.96 -1.20
CA LYS A 144 1.23 -13.87 -1.20
C LYS A 144 1.58 -12.78 -2.20
N ASN A 145 2.84 -12.37 -2.27
CA ASN A 145 3.28 -11.37 -3.24
C ASN A 145 3.09 -11.84 -4.69
N ILE A 146 3.35 -13.12 -4.96
CA ILE A 146 3.10 -13.72 -6.29
C ILE A 146 1.60 -13.69 -6.62
N VAL A 147 0.75 -14.08 -5.67
CA VAL A 147 -0.72 -14.03 -5.86
C VAL A 147 -1.17 -12.61 -6.15
N GLU A 148 -0.71 -11.61 -5.40
CA GLU A 148 -1.05 -10.21 -5.64
C GLU A 148 -0.59 -9.71 -7.01
N GLN A 149 0.62 -10.06 -7.44
CA GLN A 149 1.15 -9.71 -8.76
C GLN A 149 0.37 -10.38 -9.89
N GLU A 150 0.07 -11.67 -9.76
CA GLU A 150 -0.67 -12.42 -10.76
C GLU A 150 -2.11 -11.93 -10.89
N SER A 151 -2.79 -11.69 -9.78
CA SER A 151 -4.14 -11.14 -9.77
C SER A 151 -4.20 -9.77 -10.45
N ARG A 152 -3.19 -8.91 -10.19
CA ARG A 152 -3.05 -7.63 -10.89
C ARG A 152 -2.83 -7.81 -12.38
N ARG A 153 -1.98 -8.75 -12.77
CA ARG A 153 -1.72 -9.07 -14.17
C ARG A 153 -2.98 -9.55 -14.89
N GLN A 154 -3.77 -10.39 -14.23
CA GLN A 154 -5.03 -10.88 -14.76
C GLN A 154 -6.06 -9.75 -14.93
N LEU A 155 -6.20 -8.87 -13.93
CA LEU A 155 -7.07 -7.70 -14.05
C LEU A 155 -6.66 -6.80 -15.22
N LEU A 156 -5.37 -6.47 -15.33
CA LEU A 156 -4.87 -5.65 -16.42
C LEU A 156 -5.08 -6.30 -17.79
N ARG A 157 -4.92 -7.62 -17.91
CA ARG A 157 -5.24 -8.36 -19.13
C ARG A 157 -6.72 -8.32 -19.45
N TYR A 158 -7.57 -8.47 -18.44
CA TYR A 158 -9.01 -8.39 -18.60
C TYR A 158 -9.44 -7.00 -19.12
N LEU A 159 -8.93 -5.94 -18.52
CA LEU A 159 -9.19 -4.57 -18.94
C LEU A 159 -8.60 -4.27 -20.33
N ALA A 160 -7.37 -4.70 -20.59
CA ALA A 160 -6.69 -4.49 -21.88
C ALA A 160 -7.30 -5.33 -23.01
N GLY A 161 -7.83 -6.52 -22.71
CA GLY A 161 -8.47 -7.40 -23.69
C GLY A 161 -9.70 -6.80 -24.36
N GLY A 162 -10.35 -5.81 -23.72
CA GLY A 162 -11.42 -5.01 -24.29
C GLY A 162 -10.97 -3.81 -25.14
N ILE A 163 -9.67 -3.48 -25.09
CA ILE A 163 -9.10 -2.34 -25.81
C ILE A 163 -8.52 -2.84 -27.15
N GLN A 164 -9.31 -2.76 -28.20
CA GLN A 164 -8.80 -2.91 -29.56
C GLN A 164 -8.14 -1.60 -30.00
N VAL A 165 -6.82 -1.54 -29.93
CA VAL A 165 -6.07 -0.41 -30.51
C VAL A 165 -6.11 -0.59 -32.04
N LYS A 166 -6.81 0.32 -32.73
CA LYS A 166 -6.83 0.31 -34.20
C LYS A 166 -5.43 0.55 -34.73
N ASP A 167 -5.01 -0.22 -35.72
CA ASP A 167 -3.68 -0.16 -36.34
C ASP A 167 -3.28 1.27 -36.76
N ILE A 168 -4.27 2.08 -37.18
CA ILE A 168 -4.06 3.49 -37.55
C ILE A 168 -3.54 4.36 -36.38
N LEU A 169 -3.91 4.03 -35.14
CA LEU A 169 -3.42 4.76 -33.95
C LEU A 169 -1.96 4.39 -33.66
N VAL A 170 -1.61 3.12 -33.83
CA VAL A 170 -0.22 2.63 -33.70
C VAL A 170 0.67 3.26 -34.76
N GLU A 171 0.20 3.28 -36.02
CA GLU A 171 0.92 3.86 -37.15
C GLU A 171 1.12 5.37 -36.97
N ASN A 172 0.10 6.09 -36.53
CA ASN A 172 0.20 7.54 -36.29
C ASN A 172 1.16 7.86 -35.12
N ALA A 173 1.13 7.06 -34.03
CA ALA A 173 2.08 7.21 -32.94
C ALA A 173 3.53 6.97 -33.40
N PHE A 174 3.74 5.94 -34.20
CA PHE A 174 5.04 5.61 -34.78
C PHE A 174 5.56 6.70 -35.73
N LYS A 175 4.69 7.25 -36.61
CA LYS A 175 5.02 8.37 -37.49
C LYS A 175 5.45 9.60 -36.69
N ARG A 176 4.71 9.98 -35.65
CA ARG A 176 5.06 11.12 -34.77
C ARG A 176 6.44 10.99 -34.13
N VAL A 177 6.76 9.80 -33.59
CA VAL A 177 8.09 9.56 -32.98
C VAL A 177 9.19 9.70 -34.03
N LYS A 178 8.96 9.19 -35.24
CA LYS A 178 9.92 9.24 -36.35
C LYS A 178 10.12 10.67 -36.88
N GLU A 179 9.06 11.44 -37.02
CA GLU A 179 9.10 12.84 -37.44
C GLU A 179 9.84 13.73 -36.42
N THR A 180 9.59 13.53 -35.12
CA THR A 180 10.27 14.29 -34.05
C THR A 180 11.79 14.02 -34.06
N ASN A 181 12.19 12.79 -34.28
CA ASN A 181 13.61 12.44 -34.37
C ASN A 181 14.28 13.03 -35.63
N THR A 182 13.57 13.10 -36.76
CA THR A 182 14.06 13.70 -38.01
C THR A 182 14.28 15.21 -37.86
N ILE A 183 13.35 15.92 -37.22
CA ILE A 183 13.46 17.38 -36.98
C ILE A 183 14.65 17.70 -36.06
N ARG A 184 14.87 16.93 -34.99
CA ARG A 184 16.04 17.11 -34.12
C ARG A 184 17.38 16.94 -34.86
N TYR A 185 17.46 15.96 -35.74
CA TYR A 185 18.68 15.69 -36.48
C TYR A 185 19.00 16.81 -37.46
N HIS A 186 18.01 17.39 -38.13
CA HIS A 186 18.24 18.53 -39.04
C HIS A 186 18.62 19.83 -38.32
N ALA A 187 18.03 20.10 -37.13
CA ALA A 187 18.34 21.27 -36.33
C ALA A 187 19.81 21.27 -35.81
N VAL A 188 20.39 20.10 -35.55
CA VAL A 188 21.79 19.97 -35.10
C VAL A 188 22.77 20.05 -36.25
N LYS A 189 22.37 19.74 -37.50
CA LYS A 189 23.27 19.70 -38.65
C LYS A 189 23.50 21.09 -39.30
N ASN A 190 22.67 22.08 -38.98
CA ASN A 190 22.74 23.43 -39.53
C ASN A 190 23.33 24.47 -38.56
N ILE A 191 24.03 24.01 -37.49
CA ILE A 191 24.89 24.83 -36.63
C ILE A 191 26.35 24.49 -36.96
#